data_0fb99f6bd50e142f1d755effba9252e9
#
_entry.id   0fb99f6bd50e142f1d755effba9252e9
#
_cell.length_a   1.000
_cell.length_b   1.000
_cell.length_c   1.000
_cell.angle_alpha   90.00
_cell.angle_beta   90.00
_cell.angle_gamma   90.00
#
_symmetry.space_group_name_H-M   'P 1'
#
loop_
_entity.id
_entity.type
_entity.pdbx_description
1 polymer ?
#
loop_
_entity_poly.entity_id
_entity_poly.type
_entity_poly.pdbx_seq_one_letter_code
_entity_poly.pdbx_strand_id
1 'polypeptide(L)'
;MKTLSYFLFILICLILINPDQIKAQTANEPIVKDSLRGFPLKKHGEVLTVPQLDQIFASHPEARLEFKAARGNRDMSMILGYAGGFLIGWPLGTSLGGGEPNWALAGIGAGLVIIAIPLGSAFKKRALNAVDIYNNDLLETTEEAKVSFHLENTNSGIGLVMKF
;
A
#
# COMPACT_ATOMS: atom_id res chain seq x y z
N MET A 1 -8.86 -0.44 53.38
CA MET A 1 -9.21 -1.57 52.47
C MET A 1 -10.02 -1.16 51.25
N LYS A 2 -10.92 -0.15 51.30
CA LYS A 2 -11.71 0.33 50.16
C LYS A 2 -10.87 1.01 49.05
N THR A 3 -9.83 1.77 49.40
CA THR A 3 -8.93 2.45 48.44
C THR A 3 -8.10 1.48 47.60
N LEU A 4 -7.69 0.35 48.16
CA LEU A 4 -6.96 -0.69 47.44
C LEU A 4 -7.83 -1.39 46.39
N SER A 5 -9.14 -1.55 46.69
CA SER A 5 -10.10 -2.15 45.75
C SER A 5 -10.36 -1.25 44.54
N TYR A 6 -10.44 0.06 44.72
CA TYR A 6 -10.59 1.02 43.60
C TYR A 6 -9.33 1.06 42.75
N PHE A 7 -8.15 0.99 43.35
CA PHE A 7 -6.89 0.99 42.60
C PHE A 7 -6.76 -0.29 41.73
N LEU A 8 -7.15 -1.44 42.30
CA LEU A 8 -7.17 -2.70 41.56
C LEU A 8 -8.18 -2.69 40.39
N PHE A 9 -9.35 -2.10 40.62
CA PHE A 9 -10.38 -1.97 39.56
C PHE A 9 -9.93 -1.05 38.44
N ILE A 10 -9.31 0.09 38.74
CA ILE A 10 -8.74 1.00 37.72
C ILE A 10 -7.61 0.32 36.94
N LEU A 11 -6.75 -0.44 37.61
CA LEU A 11 -5.66 -1.19 36.98
C LEU A 11 -6.19 -2.25 36.01
N ILE A 12 -7.26 -2.97 36.38
CA ILE A 12 -7.93 -3.97 35.54
C ILE A 12 -8.60 -3.29 34.34
N CYS A 13 -9.28 -2.15 34.51
CA CYS A 13 -9.84 -1.38 33.40
C CYS A 13 -8.75 -0.89 32.44
N LEU A 14 -7.58 -0.48 32.93
CA LEU A 14 -6.46 -0.04 32.10
C LEU A 14 -5.84 -1.19 31.30
N ILE A 15 -5.83 -2.41 31.83
CA ILE A 15 -5.35 -3.63 31.15
C ILE A 15 -6.37 -4.10 30.08
N LEU A 16 -7.67 -3.84 30.29
CA LEU A 16 -8.72 -4.21 29.34
C LEU A 16 -8.80 -3.26 28.13
N ILE A 17 -8.18 -2.09 28.17
CA ILE A 17 -8.01 -1.21 27.03
C ILE A 17 -6.83 -1.75 26.19
N ASN A 18 -7.08 -2.82 25.42
CA ASN A 18 -6.10 -3.37 24.51
C ASN A 18 -5.91 -2.37 23.34
N PRO A 19 -4.72 -1.78 23.16
CA PRO A 19 -4.45 -0.88 22.02
C PRO A 19 -4.54 -1.60 20.67
N ASP A 20 -4.53 -2.92 20.64
CA ASP A 20 -4.69 -3.73 19.43
C ASP A 20 -6.10 -3.66 18.84
N GLN A 21 -7.13 -3.36 19.63
CA GLN A 21 -8.50 -3.12 19.14
C GLN A 21 -8.58 -1.83 18.29
N ILE A 22 -7.73 -0.86 18.57
CA ILE A 22 -7.67 0.39 17.80
C ILE A 22 -7.05 0.14 16.42
N LYS A 23 -6.11 -0.79 16.30
CA LYS A 23 -5.49 -1.17 15.04
C LYS A 23 -6.46 -1.93 14.10
N ALA A 24 -7.41 -2.68 14.66
CA ALA A 24 -8.39 -3.43 13.87
C ALA A 24 -9.37 -2.49 13.12
N GLN A 25 -9.74 -1.35 13.71
CA GLN A 25 -10.61 -0.36 13.06
C GLN A 25 -9.91 0.42 11.95
N THR A 26 -8.58 0.53 12.00
CA THR A 26 -7.78 1.22 10.98
C THR A 26 -7.39 0.33 9.79
N ALA A 27 -7.62 -0.99 9.89
CA ALA A 27 -7.26 -1.95 8.83
C ALA A 27 -8.09 -1.72 7.54
N ASN A 28 -9.33 -1.26 7.66
CA ASN A 28 -10.30 -1.13 6.55
C ASN A 28 -10.38 0.29 5.96
N GLU A 29 -9.39 1.14 6.20
CA GLU A 29 -9.40 2.49 5.62
C GLU A 29 -8.80 2.50 4.21
N PRO A 30 -9.40 3.23 3.25
CA PRO A 30 -8.93 3.26 1.88
C PRO A 30 -7.55 3.95 1.77
N ILE A 31 -6.75 3.48 0.82
CA ILE A 31 -5.48 4.12 0.46
C ILE A 31 -5.77 5.32 -0.44
N VAL A 32 -5.30 6.50 -0.03
CA VAL A 32 -5.47 7.75 -0.78
C VAL A 32 -4.30 7.92 -1.74
N LYS A 33 -4.63 8.19 -3.01
CA LYS A 33 -3.67 8.54 -4.06
C LYS A 33 -3.44 10.05 -4.10
N ASP A 34 -2.23 10.47 -4.39
CA ASP A 34 -1.97 11.88 -4.70
C ASP A 34 -2.75 12.30 -5.95
N SER A 35 -3.46 13.42 -5.88
CA SER A 35 -4.39 13.87 -6.92
C SER A 35 -3.75 14.19 -8.26
N LEU A 36 -2.44 14.52 -8.28
CA LEU A 36 -1.73 14.94 -9.49
C LEU A 36 -0.93 13.82 -10.15
N ARG A 37 -0.32 12.94 -9.37
CA ARG A 37 0.64 11.94 -9.87
C ARG A 37 0.31 10.50 -9.47
N GLY A 38 -0.74 10.29 -8.65
CA GLY A 38 -1.07 9.00 -8.05
C GLY A 38 -0.08 8.53 -6.97
N PHE A 39 1.07 9.16 -6.84
CA PHE A 39 2.09 8.92 -5.82
C PHE A 39 2.53 10.25 -5.18
N PRO A 40 2.86 10.24 -3.87
CA PRO A 40 2.92 9.09 -2.96
C PRO A 40 1.54 8.56 -2.54
N LEU A 41 1.47 7.26 -2.25
CA LEU A 41 0.29 6.62 -1.67
C LEU A 41 0.26 6.93 -0.17
N LYS A 42 -0.90 7.30 0.36
CA LYS A 42 -1.07 7.68 1.77
C LYS A 42 -2.17 6.87 2.43
N LYS A 43 -1.97 6.53 3.70
CA LYS A 43 -3.00 6.00 4.59
C LYS A 43 -2.88 6.73 5.92
N HIS A 44 -3.96 7.22 6.50
CA HIS A 44 -3.96 8.07 7.71
C HIS A 44 -3.10 9.34 7.59
N GLY A 45 -2.90 9.86 6.37
CA GLY A 45 -2.01 11.00 6.13
C GLY A 45 -0.52 10.66 6.04
N GLU A 46 -0.11 9.43 6.38
CA GLU A 46 1.27 8.97 6.27
C GLU A 46 1.56 8.35 4.90
N VAL A 47 2.77 8.61 4.40
CA VAL A 47 3.24 8.04 3.12
C VAL A 47 3.58 6.57 3.31
N LEU A 48 2.93 5.71 2.52
CA LEU A 48 3.17 4.28 2.56
C LEU A 48 4.43 3.89 1.79
N THR A 49 5.24 3.06 2.43
CA THR A 49 6.40 2.41 1.82
C THR A 49 5.99 1.11 1.10
N VAL A 50 6.83 0.64 0.18
CA VAL A 50 6.58 -0.63 -0.55
C VAL A 50 6.40 -1.83 0.38
N PRO A 51 7.20 -2.02 1.46
CA PRO A 51 6.95 -3.10 2.42
C PRO A 51 5.61 -3.00 3.16
N GLN A 52 5.19 -1.77 3.53
CA GLN A 52 3.89 -1.56 4.18
C GLN A 52 2.72 -1.89 3.25
N LEU A 53 2.81 -1.51 1.96
CA LEU A 53 1.82 -1.90 0.95
C LEU A 53 1.73 -3.42 0.79
N ASP A 54 2.86 -4.13 0.80
CA ASP A 54 2.90 -5.59 0.71
C ASP A 54 2.19 -6.26 1.90
N GLN A 55 2.33 -5.70 3.10
CA GLN A 55 1.62 -6.16 4.29
C GLN A 55 0.12 -5.87 4.24
N ILE A 56 -0.27 -4.68 3.77
CA ILE A 56 -1.69 -4.30 3.62
C ILE A 56 -2.38 -5.22 2.61
N PHE A 57 -1.75 -5.49 1.47
CA PHE A 57 -2.33 -6.36 0.44
C PHE A 57 -2.24 -7.85 0.75
N ALA A 58 -1.58 -8.25 1.85
CA ALA A 58 -1.42 -9.67 2.20
C ALA A 58 -2.76 -10.39 2.40
N SER A 59 -3.79 -9.69 2.90
CA SER A 59 -5.16 -10.19 3.11
C SER A 59 -6.07 -10.08 1.87
N HIS A 60 -5.62 -9.41 0.79
CA HIS A 60 -6.38 -9.16 -0.43
C HIS A 60 -5.69 -9.81 -1.63
N PRO A 61 -6.08 -11.07 -2.02
CA PRO A 61 -5.33 -11.88 -2.99
C PRO A 61 -5.13 -11.20 -4.35
N GLU A 62 -6.15 -10.54 -4.89
CA GLU A 62 -6.09 -9.88 -6.20
C GLU A 62 -5.17 -8.66 -6.16
N ALA A 63 -5.34 -7.77 -5.19
CA ALA A 63 -4.47 -6.61 -4.99
C ALA A 63 -3.01 -7.04 -4.79
N ARG A 64 -2.80 -8.14 -4.04
CA ARG A 64 -1.47 -8.70 -3.80
C ARG A 64 -0.80 -9.22 -5.06
N LEU A 65 -1.52 -9.92 -5.93
CA LEU A 65 -0.98 -10.43 -7.19
C LEU A 65 -0.52 -9.29 -8.10
N GLU A 66 -1.36 -8.25 -8.26
CA GLU A 66 -1.02 -7.08 -9.08
C GLU A 66 0.15 -6.29 -8.50
N PHE A 67 0.19 -6.13 -7.16
CA PHE A 67 1.30 -5.45 -6.49
C PHE A 67 2.62 -6.24 -6.56
N LYS A 68 2.57 -7.57 -6.49
CA LYS A 68 3.76 -8.42 -6.68
C LYS A 68 4.37 -8.24 -8.08
N ALA A 69 3.52 -8.16 -9.11
CA ALA A 69 3.97 -7.86 -10.47
C ALA A 69 4.53 -6.43 -10.58
N ALA A 70 3.92 -5.46 -9.88
CA ALA A 70 4.44 -4.10 -9.78
C ALA A 70 5.85 -4.09 -9.17
N ARG A 71 6.07 -4.79 -8.04
CA ARG A 71 7.38 -4.89 -7.40
C ARG A 71 8.45 -5.45 -8.34
N GLY A 72 8.14 -6.51 -9.10
CA GLY A 72 9.08 -7.06 -10.08
C GLY A 72 9.53 -6.02 -11.10
N ASN A 73 8.61 -5.21 -11.62
CA ASN A 73 8.93 -4.12 -12.54
C ASN A 73 9.80 -3.04 -11.87
N ARG A 74 9.52 -2.69 -10.61
CA ARG A 74 10.31 -1.73 -9.83
C ARG A 74 11.74 -2.22 -9.63
N ASP A 75 11.89 -3.46 -9.16
CA ASP A 75 13.18 -4.02 -8.82
C ASP A 75 14.07 -4.14 -10.08
N MET A 76 13.48 -4.59 -11.19
CA MET A 76 14.19 -4.62 -12.48
C MET A 76 14.57 -3.23 -12.98
N SER A 77 13.64 -2.24 -12.88
CA SER A 77 13.91 -0.85 -13.23
C SER A 77 15.05 -0.26 -12.40
N MET A 78 15.11 -0.58 -11.10
CA MET A 78 16.17 -0.12 -10.21
C MET A 78 17.52 -0.74 -10.57
N ILE A 79 17.57 -2.07 -10.82
CA ILE A 79 18.80 -2.77 -11.22
C ILE A 79 19.35 -2.18 -12.51
N LEU A 80 18.49 -2.04 -13.53
CA LEU A 80 18.90 -1.47 -14.82
C LEU A 80 19.30 0.01 -14.71
N GLY A 81 18.58 0.78 -13.89
CA GLY A 81 18.87 2.19 -13.64
C GLY A 81 20.21 2.38 -12.94
N TYR A 82 20.52 1.59 -11.91
CA TYR A 82 21.80 1.66 -11.20
C TYR A 82 22.95 1.18 -12.07
N ALA A 83 22.80 0.05 -12.77
CA ALA A 83 23.82 -0.47 -13.67
C ALA A 83 24.08 0.52 -14.83
N GLY A 84 23.02 1.05 -15.43
CA GLY A 84 23.13 2.03 -16.50
C GLY A 84 23.75 3.34 -16.03
N GLY A 85 23.33 3.87 -14.87
CA GLY A 85 23.91 5.06 -14.27
C GLY A 85 25.39 4.91 -13.95
N PHE A 86 25.80 3.74 -13.43
CA PHE A 86 27.21 3.44 -13.17
C PHE A 86 28.02 3.41 -14.47
N LEU A 87 27.52 2.74 -15.51
CA LEU A 87 28.20 2.64 -16.80
C LEU A 87 28.31 3.98 -17.53
N ILE A 88 27.42 4.92 -17.27
CA ILE A 88 27.51 6.30 -17.75
C ILE A 88 28.48 7.11 -16.88
N GLY A 89 28.36 7.00 -15.56
CA GLY A 89 29.12 7.79 -14.60
C GLY A 89 30.61 7.51 -14.62
N TRP A 90 31.01 6.24 -14.85
CA TRP A 90 32.41 5.84 -14.90
C TRP A 90 33.22 6.55 -16.00
N PRO A 91 32.84 6.53 -17.29
CA PRO A 91 33.55 7.27 -18.33
C PRO A 91 33.55 8.77 -18.11
N LEU A 92 32.45 9.34 -17.59
CA LEU A 92 32.40 10.75 -17.25
C LEU A 92 33.40 11.11 -16.16
N GLY A 93 33.47 10.32 -15.09
CA GLY A 93 34.44 10.51 -14.02
C GLY A 93 35.90 10.36 -14.52
N THR A 94 36.16 9.38 -15.37
CA THR A 94 37.49 9.19 -15.99
C THR A 94 37.90 10.40 -16.85
N SER A 95 36.97 10.92 -17.64
CA SER A 95 37.22 12.12 -18.47
C SER A 95 37.53 13.34 -17.64
N LEU A 96 36.80 13.57 -16.55
CA LEU A 96 37.03 14.69 -15.63
C LEU A 96 38.35 14.54 -14.85
N GLY A 97 38.81 13.30 -14.62
CA GLY A 97 40.08 12.99 -13.97
C GLY A 97 41.29 13.05 -14.90
N GLY A 98 41.11 13.41 -16.17
CA GLY A 98 42.24 13.49 -17.16
C GLY A 98 42.67 12.14 -17.73
N GLY A 99 41.90 11.06 -17.50
CA GLY A 99 42.10 9.76 -18.10
C GLY A 99 41.42 9.61 -19.46
N GLU A 100 41.63 8.48 -20.14
CA GLU A 100 40.99 8.12 -21.41
C GLU A 100 39.64 7.43 -21.14
N PRO A 101 38.46 8.09 -21.41
CA PRO A 101 37.18 7.50 -21.14
C PRO A 101 36.75 6.49 -22.22
N ASN A 102 36.18 5.38 -21.81
CA ASN A 102 35.57 4.41 -22.71
C ASN A 102 34.10 4.76 -22.95
N TRP A 103 33.81 5.51 -24.01
CA TRP A 103 32.45 5.96 -24.36
C TRP A 103 31.51 4.83 -24.77
N ALA A 104 32.03 3.67 -25.16
CA ALA A 104 31.20 2.50 -25.44
C ALA A 104 30.42 2.05 -24.20
N LEU A 105 31.02 2.14 -23.00
CA LEU A 105 30.34 1.86 -21.72
C LEU A 105 29.19 2.83 -21.47
N ALA A 106 29.40 4.12 -21.76
CA ALA A 106 28.35 5.11 -21.61
C ALA A 106 27.16 4.83 -22.56
N GLY A 107 27.42 4.39 -23.78
CA GLY A 107 26.40 3.97 -24.74
C GLY A 107 25.56 2.78 -24.25
N ILE A 108 26.24 1.74 -23.73
CA ILE A 108 25.56 0.59 -23.11
C ILE A 108 24.73 1.04 -21.89
N GLY A 109 25.29 1.88 -21.03
CA GLY A 109 24.61 2.43 -19.86
C GLY A 109 23.36 3.22 -20.22
N ALA A 110 23.42 4.05 -21.27
CA ALA A 110 22.27 4.79 -21.79
C ALA A 110 21.17 3.83 -22.28
N GLY A 111 21.52 2.76 -22.98
CA GLY A 111 20.58 1.70 -23.38
C GLY A 111 19.85 1.08 -22.20
N LEU A 112 20.57 0.74 -21.13
CA LEU A 112 19.97 0.18 -19.91
C LEU A 112 18.99 1.17 -19.23
N VAL A 113 19.33 2.46 -19.16
CA VAL A 113 18.46 3.49 -18.61
C VAL A 113 17.19 3.65 -19.45
N ILE A 114 17.30 3.64 -20.78
CA ILE A 114 16.15 3.70 -21.69
C ILE A 114 15.18 2.54 -21.42
N ILE A 115 15.68 1.33 -21.17
CA ILE A 115 14.84 0.17 -20.83
C ILE A 115 14.25 0.30 -19.40
N ALA A 116 14.97 0.91 -18.48
CA ALA A 116 14.49 1.09 -17.10
C ALA A 116 13.27 2.01 -16.98
N ILE A 117 13.15 3.03 -17.86
CA ILE A 117 12.07 4.02 -17.83
C ILE A 117 10.68 3.39 -17.97
N PRO A 118 10.37 2.57 -18.99
CA PRO A 118 9.06 1.94 -19.14
C PRO A 118 8.74 0.96 -18.00
N LEU A 119 9.75 0.29 -17.44
CA LEU A 119 9.56 -0.58 -16.27
C LEU A 119 9.15 0.22 -15.03
N GLY A 120 9.75 1.38 -14.79
CA GLY A 120 9.34 2.29 -13.73
C GLY A 120 7.91 2.82 -13.91
N SER A 121 7.51 3.09 -15.14
CA SER A 121 6.14 3.49 -15.49
C SER A 121 5.15 2.34 -15.28
N ALA A 122 5.52 1.12 -15.66
CA ALA A 122 4.72 -0.09 -15.42
C ALA A 122 4.54 -0.38 -13.94
N PHE A 123 5.58 -0.19 -13.11
CA PHE A 123 5.47 -0.25 -11.65
C PHE A 123 4.37 0.67 -11.14
N LYS A 124 4.44 1.96 -11.52
CA LYS A 124 3.43 2.95 -11.09
C LYS A 124 2.01 2.53 -11.45
N LYS A 125 1.79 2.17 -12.72
CA LYS A 125 0.47 1.78 -13.23
C LYS A 125 -0.09 0.59 -12.45
N ARG A 126 0.70 -0.48 -12.28
CA ARG A 126 0.28 -1.68 -11.55
C ARG A 126 0.08 -1.44 -10.06
N ALA A 127 0.94 -0.63 -9.42
CA ALA A 127 0.78 -0.29 -8.02
C ALA A 127 -0.50 0.52 -7.76
N LEU A 128 -0.85 1.44 -8.66
CA LEU A 128 -2.11 2.18 -8.58
C LEU A 128 -3.33 1.28 -8.82
N ASN A 129 -3.22 0.33 -9.76
CA ASN A 129 -4.27 -0.66 -10.00
C ASN A 129 -4.50 -1.56 -8.77
N ALA A 130 -3.43 -2.03 -8.12
CA ALA A 130 -3.52 -2.79 -6.86
C ALA A 130 -4.24 -2.00 -5.75
N VAL A 131 -4.02 -0.69 -5.66
CA VAL A 131 -4.73 0.19 -4.72
C VAL A 131 -6.21 0.30 -5.09
N ASP A 132 -6.55 0.38 -6.38
CA ASP A 132 -7.96 0.43 -6.82
C ASP A 132 -8.69 -0.86 -6.46
N ILE A 133 -8.07 -2.02 -6.73
CA ILE A 133 -8.61 -3.33 -6.37
C ILE A 133 -8.84 -3.40 -4.86
N TYR A 134 -7.85 -3.01 -4.06
CA TYR A 134 -7.95 -3.00 -2.60
C TYR A 134 -9.08 -2.10 -2.10
N ASN A 135 -9.17 -0.88 -2.62
CA ASN A 135 -10.20 0.08 -2.19
C ASN A 135 -11.61 -0.38 -2.59
N ASN A 136 -11.76 -1.01 -3.76
CA ASN A 136 -13.05 -1.56 -4.21
C ASN A 136 -13.49 -2.74 -3.35
N ASP A 137 -12.57 -3.66 -3.02
CA ASP A 137 -12.83 -4.81 -2.14
C ASP A 137 -13.30 -4.35 -0.74
N LEU A 138 -12.75 -3.26 -0.22
CA LEU A 138 -13.23 -2.63 1.01
C LEU A 138 -14.67 -2.11 0.91
N LEU A 139 -15.04 -1.52 -0.23
CA LEU A 139 -16.40 -1.00 -0.45
C LEU A 139 -17.40 -2.15 -0.54
N GLU A 140 -17.09 -3.22 -1.28
CA GLU A 140 -17.96 -4.40 -1.41
C GLU A 140 -18.18 -5.06 -0.04
N THR A 141 -17.10 -5.28 0.72
CA THR A 141 -17.21 -5.84 2.08
C THR A 141 -18.04 -4.97 3.02
N THR A 142 -17.99 -3.64 2.86
CA THR A 142 -18.79 -2.70 3.67
C THR A 142 -20.26 -2.71 3.26
N GLU A 143 -20.59 -2.94 2.00
CA GLU A 143 -21.96 -3.03 1.50
C GLU A 143 -22.62 -4.35 1.93
N GLU A 144 -21.92 -5.45 1.90
CA GLU A 144 -22.41 -6.75 2.39
C GLU A 144 -22.69 -6.76 3.90
N ALA A 145 -21.96 -5.95 4.66
CA ALA A 145 -22.16 -5.80 6.12
C ALA A 145 -23.33 -4.88 6.51
N LYS A 146 -24.04 -4.28 5.54
CA LYS A 146 -25.21 -3.46 5.82
C LYS A 146 -26.41 -4.32 6.23
N VAL A 147 -26.52 -4.56 7.53
CA VAL A 147 -27.73 -5.12 8.12
C VAL A 147 -28.87 -4.14 7.95
N SER A 148 -29.88 -4.49 7.15
CA SER A 148 -31.08 -3.66 6.98
C SER A 148 -32.23 -4.17 7.85
N PHE A 149 -32.77 -3.28 8.69
CA PHE A 149 -33.95 -3.54 9.48
C PHE A 149 -35.17 -2.98 8.75
N HIS A 150 -36.12 -3.85 8.43
CA HIS A 150 -37.40 -3.46 7.86
C HIS A 150 -38.51 -3.79 8.83
N LEU A 151 -39.40 -2.80 9.06
CA LEU A 151 -40.66 -3.03 9.76
C LEU A 151 -41.67 -3.56 8.74
N GLU A 152 -42.05 -4.81 8.87
CA GLU A 152 -43.11 -5.42 8.04
C GLU A 152 -44.39 -5.53 8.84
N ASN A 153 -45.47 -5.05 8.25
CA ASN A 153 -46.82 -5.19 8.82
C ASN A 153 -47.40 -6.51 8.33
N THR A 154 -47.47 -7.49 9.21
CA THR A 154 -48.05 -8.81 8.95
C THR A 154 -49.48 -8.84 9.54
N ASN A 155 -50.39 -9.61 8.95
CA ASN A 155 -51.79 -9.74 9.37
C ASN A 155 -51.99 -10.06 10.87
N SER A 156 -50.93 -10.39 11.59
CA SER A 156 -50.94 -10.74 13.03
C SER A 156 -50.20 -9.73 13.90
N GLY A 157 -49.66 -8.61 13.33
CA GLY A 157 -48.91 -7.59 14.07
C GLY A 157 -47.75 -7.00 13.29
N ILE A 158 -46.96 -6.15 13.94
CA ILE A 158 -45.78 -5.51 13.39
C ILE A 158 -44.56 -6.38 13.72
N GLY A 159 -43.87 -6.87 12.70
CA GLY A 159 -42.65 -7.63 12.81
C GLY A 159 -41.41 -6.82 12.39
N LEU A 160 -40.28 -7.01 13.10
CA LEU A 160 -38.97 -6.49 12.69
C LEU A 160 -38.25 -7.60 11.92
N VAL A 161 -38.01 -7.38 10.63
CA VAL A 161 -37.24 -8.30 9.76
C VAL A 161 -35.82 -7.76 9.60
N MET A 162 -34.84 -8.59 9.94
CA MET A 162 -33.44 -8.31 9.75
C MET A 162 -32.97 -9.09 8.50
N LYS A 163 -32.50 -8.35 7.49
CA LYS A 163 -31.83 -8.91 6.32
C LYS A 163 -30.33 -8.71 6.48
N PHE A 164 -29.59 -9.78 6.37
CA PHE A 164 -28.11 -9.83 6.41
C PHE A 164 -27.59 -10.51 5.17
#